data_a66938e7eec006a3e7b7cad67d5d1696
#
_entry.id   a66938e7eec006a3e7b7cad67d5d1696
#
_cell.length_a   1.000
_cell.length_b   1.000
_cell.length_c   1.000
_cell.angle_alpha   90.00
_cell.angle_beta   90.00
_cell.angle_gamma   90.00
#
_symmetry.space_group_name_H-M   'P 1'
#
loop_
_entity.id
_entity.type
_entity.pdbx_description
1 polymer ?
#
loop_
_entity_poly.entity_id
_entity_poly.type
_entity_poly.pdbx_seq_one_letter_code
_entity_poly.pdbx_strand_id
1 'polypeptide(L)'
;MSQDRIGFRCSACGGATLGLLGGVAKISDMLRVKCSCGESALDIQRKRDGKLHLSVPCVYCRDSHGFNLSFEENRSGALKLPCPFSNMDIAFIGDEKSVSCELDRTAEELSRVIASFEGETLSDIQPKDSDEGEFCDPRLFDTVNFIVRDLEADGKVSCPCKRTEVNLRFTENGIQAYCEACGASFDFFAKSEAMAENYLSLDEIKLS
;
A
#
# COMPACT_ATOMS: atom_id res chain seq x y z
N MET A 1 18.02 8.13 21.12
CA MET A 1 17.82 7.54 19.79
C MET A 1 16.35 7.16 19.70
N SER A 2 15.56 7.91 18.95
CA SER A 2 14.14 7.57 18.73
C SER A 2 14.07 6.24 18.02
N GLN A 3 13.38 5.26 18.61
CA GLN A 3 13.14 3.98 17.96
C GLN A 3 11.87 4.13 17.17
N ASP A 4 11.98 4.23 15.83
CA ASP A 4 10.81 4.28 14.98
C ASP A 4 9.98 3.01 15.16
N ARG A 5 8.68 3.21 15.26
CA ARG A 5 7.65 2.19 15.35
C ARG A 5 6.90 2.13 14.03
N ILE A 6 6.34 0.97 13.74
CA ILE A 6 5.34 0.79 12.72
C ILE A 6 4.08 0.23 13.35
N GLY A 7 2.94 0.82 13.01
CA GLY A 7 1.65 0.37 13.50
C GLY A 7 0.68 0.16 12.35
N PHE A 8 -0.20 -0.85 12.47
CA PHE A 8 -1.27 -1.13 11.50
C PHE A 8 -2.48 -1.74 12.20
N ARG A 9 -3.61 -1.74 11.50
CA ARG A 9 -4.81 -2.48 11.92
C ARG A 9 -4.90 -3.82 11.23
N CYS A 10 -5.15 -4.84 12.05
CA CYS A 10 -5.32 -6.20 11.56
C CYS A 10 -6.54 -6.29 10.62
N SER A 11 -6.34 -6.86 9.43
CA SER A 11 -7.42 -7.08 8.46
C SER A 11 -8.46 -8.10 8.92
N ALA A 12 -8.10 -9.01 9.84
CA ALA A 12 -9.00 -10.04 10.33
C ALA A 12 -9.78 -9.63 11.58
N CYS A 13 -9.11 -9.03 12.58
CA CYS A 13 -9.75 -8.71 13.87
C CYS A 13 -9.92 -7.21 14.14
N GLY A 14 -9.44 -6.32 13.27
CA GLY A 14 -9.49 -4.87 13.46
C GLY A 14 -8.58 -4.34 14.57
N GLY A 15 -7.92 -5.23 15.33
CA GLY A 15 -7.05 -4.88 16.44
C GLY A 15 -5.80 -4.10 16.00
N ALA A 16 -5.37 -3.14 16.82
CA ALA A 16 -4.13 -2.40 16.60
C ALA A 16 -2.91 -3.31 16.85
N THR A 17 -1.93 -3.23 15.98
CA THR A 17 -0.66 -3.94 16.11
C THR A 17 0.48 -2.94 15.99
N LEU A 18 1.45 -3.01 16.93
CA LEU A 18 2.60 -2.13 16.96
C LEU A 18 3.88 -2.96 16.91
N GLY A 19 4.80 -2.60 16.01
CA GLY A 19 6.10 -3.24 15.84
C GLY A 19 7.26 -2.26 15.95
N LEU A 20 8.47 -2.80 16.16
CA LEU A 20 9.72 -2.05 16.11
C LEU A 20 10.20 -1.99 14.65
N LEU A 21 10.42 -0.79 14.14
CA LEU A 21 11.01 -0.58 12.81
C LEU A 21 12.47 -0.16 12.92
N GLY A 22 12.77 0.78 13.83
CA GLY A 22 14.12 1.33 14.02
C GLY A 22 15.13 0.28 14.51
N GLY A 23 16.32 0.30 13.96
CA GLY A 23 17.40 -0.64 14.32
C GLY A 23 17.26 -2.02 13.67
N VAL A 24 16.07 -2.65 13.71
CA VAL A 24 15.84 -3.98 13.12
C VAL A 24 15.84 -3.91 11.59
N ALA A 25 15.23 -2.87 11.01
CA ALA A 25 15.26 -2.64 9.56
C ALA A 25 16.69 -2.36 9.01
N LYS A 26 17.66 -2.03 9.90
CA LYS A 26 19.08 -1.86 9.53
C LYS A 26 19.86 -3.18 9.53
N ILE A 27 19.38 -4.18 10.26
CA ILE A 27 20.11 -5.44 10.53
C ILE A 27 19.53 -6.61 9.75
N SER A 28 18.23 -6.59 9.46
CA SER A 28 17.51 -7.68 8.80
C SER A 28 17.01 -7.24 7.42
N ASP A 29 17.17 -8.12 6.44
CA ASP A 29 16.62 -7.89 5.10
C ASP A 29 15.11 -8.09 5.04
N MET A 30 14.53 -8.76 6.03
CA MET A 30 13.10 -9.01 6.14
C MET A 30 12.64 -8.94 7.60
N LEU A 31 11.55 -8.23 7.85
CA LEU A 31 10.87 -8.16 9.13
C LEU A 31 9.38 -8.43 8.95
N ARG A 32 8.82 -9.28 9.80
CA ARG A 32 7.37 -9.56 9.83
C ARG A 32 6.79 -9.19 11.19
N VAL A 33 5.80 -8.29 11.18
CA VAL A 33 5.06 -7.85 12.37
C VAL A 33 3.69 -8.53 12.35
N LYS A 34 3.49 -9.52 13.22
CA LYS A 34 2.23 -10.29 13.30
C LYS A 34 1.26 -9.68 14.30
N CYS A 35 -0.02 -9.70 13.96
CA CYS A 35 -1.09 -9.43 14.91
C CYS A 35 -1.15 -10.53 15.97
N SER A 36 -1.60 -10.19 17.18
CA SER A 36 -1.80 -11.15 18.28
C SER A 36 -2.83 -12.24 17.97
N CYS A 37 -3.79 -11.99 17.04
CA CYS A 37 -4.72 -13.01 16.58
C CYS A 37 -4.07 -14.07 15.66
N GLY A 38 -2.88 -13.81 15.13
CA GLY A 38 -2.14 -14.73 14.25
C GLY A 38 -2.54 -14.67 12.76
N GLU A 39 -3.71 -14.10 12.41
CA GLU A 39 -4.30 -14.16 11.07
C GLU A 39 -3.74 -13.12 10.10
N SER A 40 -3.11 -12.06 10.60
CA SER A 40 -2.64 -10.94 9.78
C SER A 40 -1.23 -10.55 10.17
N ALA A 41 -0.42 -10.19 9.17
CA ALA A 41 0.94 -9.71 9.37
C ALA A 41 1.30 -8.62 8.36
N LEU A 42 2.10 -7.66 8.79
CA LEU A 42 2.76 -6.67 7.95
C LEU A 42 4.17 -7.16 7.67
N ASP A 43 4.55 -7.22 6.39
CA ASP A 43 5.87 -7.61 5.94
C ASP A 43 6.67 -6.38 5.50
N ILE A 44 7.95 -6.35 5.90
CA ILE A 44 8.90 -5.30 5.51
C ILE A 44 10.09 -5.98 4.90
N GLN A 45 10.45 -5.59 3.70
CA GLN A 45 11.63 -6.07 2.98
C GLN A 45 12.55 -4.91 2.65
N ARG A 46 13.86 -5.07 2.88
CA ARG A 46 14.85 -4.12 2.43
C ARG A 46 15.25 -4.45 0.99
N LYS A 47 15.12 -3.48 0.11
CA LYS A 47 15.63 -3.58 -1.26
C LYS A 47 17.13 -3.29 -1.32
N ARG A 48 17.77 -3.69 -2.44
CA ARG A 48 19.23 -3.48 -2.69
C ARG A 48 19.60 -1.99 -2.76
N ASP A 49 18.67 -1.14 -3.15
CA ASP A 49 18.82 0.33 -3.21
C ASP A 49 18.67 1.01 -1.83
N GLY A 50 18.44 0.24 -0.76
CA GLY A 50 18.27 0.73 0.61
C GLY A 50 16.84 1.19 0.94
N LYS A 51 15.91 1.19 -0.01
CA LYS A 51 14.49 1.46 0.23
C LYS A 51 13.84 0.29 0.97
N LEU A 52 12.77 0.57 1.69
CA LEU A 52 11.94 -0.44 2.34
C LEU A 52 10.68 -0.68 1.51
N HIS A 53 10.42 -1.93 1.19
CA HIS A 53 9.15 -2.38 0.66
C HIS A 53 8.31 -2.92 1.81
N LEU A 54 7.09 -2.40 1.97
CA LEU A 54 6.13 -2.81 2.97
C LEU A 54 4.93 -3.45 2.28
N SER A 55 4.53 -4.63 2.74
CA SER A 55 3.23 -5.23 2.42
C SER A 55 2.34 -5.08 3.65
N VAL A 56 1.36 -4.18 3.56
CA VAL A 56 0.50 -3.77 4.68
C VAL A 56 -0.88 -4.39 4.52
N PRO A 57 -1.33 -5.26 5.45
CA PRO A 57 -2.68 -5.80 5.39
C PRO A 57 -3.71 -4.68 5.59
N CYS A 58 -4.73 -4.65 4.75
CA CYS A 58 -5.76 -3.62 4.78
C CYS A 58 -7.02 -4.10 5.51
N VAL A 59 -7.42 -3.35 6.53
CA VAL A 59 -8.64 -3.63 7.28
C VAL A 59 -9.92 -3.41 6.46
N TYR A 60 -9.84 -2.58 5.40
CA TYR A 60 -10.99 -2.24 4.56
C TYR A 60 -11.14 -3.16 3.34
N CYS A 61 -10.03 -3.58 2.72
CA CYS A 61 -10.04 -4.38 1.49
C CYS A 61 -9.82 -5.88 1.70
N ARG A 62 -9.39 -6.32 2.89
CA ARG A 62 -8.85 -7.65 3.23
C ARG A 62 -7.52 -7.99 2.57
N ASP A 63 -7.19 -7.38 1.45
CA ASP A 63 -5.92 -7.56 0.76
C ASP A 63 -4.78 -6.78 1.41
N SER A 64 -3.55 -7.04 0.99
CA SER A 64 -2.39 -6.27 1.41
C SER A 64 -2.01 -5.26 0.34
N HIS A 65 -1.59 -4.06 0.74
CA HIS A 65 -1.11 -3.01 -0.16
C HIS A 65 0.39 -2.81 -0.05
N GLY A 66 1.05 -2.67 -1.20
CA GLY A 66 2.48 -2.45 -1.30
C GLY A 66 2.86 -0.96 -1.17
N PHE A 67 3.88 -0.66 -0.35
CA PHE A 67 4.43 0.69 -0.22
C PHE A 67 5.95 0.65 -0.33
N ASN A 68 6.51 1.60 -1.09
CA ASN A 68 7.96 1.81 -1.15
C ASN A 68 8.33 3.07 -0.37
N LEU A 69 9.23 2.95 0.59
CA LEU A 69 9.64 4.05 1.44
C LEU A 69 11.16 4.20 1.44
N SER A 70 11.60 5.44 1.27
CA SER A 70 12.97 5.82 1.62
C SER A 70 13.04 6.02 3.13
N PHE A 71 14.03 5.43 3.77
CA PHE A 71 14.21 5.56 5.21
C PHE A 71 14.88 6.90 5.53
N GLU A 72 14.10 7.87 5.97
CA GLU A 72 14.60 9.15 6.50
C GLU A 72 14.53 9.14 8.02
N GLU A 73 15.67 9.33 8.68
CA GLU A 73 15.82 9.18 10.14
C GLU A 73 15.19 10.32 10.98
N ASN A 74 14.74 11.41 10.38
CA ASN A 74 14.27 12.60 11.09
C ASN A 74 12.87 13.05 10.62
N ARG A 75 11.86 12.22 10.87
CA ARG A 75 10.47 12.64 10.65
C ARG A 75 9.85 13.15 11.95
N SER A 76 9.23 14.30 11.89
CA SER A 76 8.36 14.79 12.97
C SER A 76 6.95 14.25 12.72
N GLY A 77 6.40 13.52 13.69
CA GLY A 77 5.07 12.91 13.60
C GLY A 77 5.03 11.56 12.90
N ALA A 78 3.84 11.00 12.72
CA ALA A 78 3.63 9.73 12.04
C ALA A 78 3.45 9.91 10.53
N LEU A 79 4.22 9.18 9.74
CA LEU A 79 3.95 8.97 8.32
C LEU A 79 2.70 8.09 8.22
N LYS A 80 1.74 8.51 7.41
CA LYS A 80 0.49 7.81 7.15
C LYS A 80 0.55 7.08 5.84
N LEU A 81 0.11 5.83 5.82
CA LEU A 81 0.01 5.01 4.62
C LEU A 81 -1.48 4.75 4.35
N PRO A 82 -2.08 5.43 3.38
CA PRO A 82 -3.50 5.27 3.07
C PRO A 82 -3.76 4.05 2.19
N CYS A 83 -4.92 3.44 2.34
CA CYS A 83 -5.43 2.47 1.40
C CYS A 83 -5.68 3.14 0.04
N PRO A 84 -5.16 2.61 -1.09
CA PRO A 84 -5.33 3.21 -2.41
C PRO A 84 -6.79 3.32 -2.88
N PHE A 85 -7.66 2.44 -2.36
CA PHE A 85 -9.07 2.37 -2.78
C PHE A 85 -9.98 3.23 -1.91
N SER A 86 -9.82 3.15 -0.57
CA SER A 86 -10.70 3.87 0.37
C SER A 86 -10.13 5.22 0.80
N ASN A 87 -8.85 5.49 0.52
CA ASN A 87 -8.09 6.64 1.01
C ASN A 87 -8.06 6.77 2.55
N MET A 88 -8.39 5.69 3.25
CA MET A 88 -8.33 5.60 4.70
C MET A 88 -6.94 5.13 5.14
N ASP A 89 -6.42 5.72 6.20
CA ASP A 89 -5.10 5.36 6.73
C ASP A 89 -5.10 3.93 7.30
N ILE A 90 -4.18 3.07 6.83
CA ILE A 90 -4.09 1.65 7.23
C ILE A 90 -2.84 1.32 8.03
N ALA A 91 -1.77 2.12 7.89
CA ALA A 91 -0.55 1.96 8.69
C ALA A 91 0.13 3.30 8.96
N PHE A 92 1.00 3.31 9.97
CA PHE A 92 1.67 4.50 10.48
C PHE A 92 3.11 4.18 10.83
N ILE A 93 4.04 5.10 10.53
CA ILE A 93 5.46 4.98 10.87
C ILE A 93 5.92 6.25 11.56
N GLY A 94 6.54 6.14 12.73
CA GLY A 94 7.03 7.27 13.50
C GLY A 94 7.42 6.90 14.92
N ASP A 95 7.46 7.89 15.80
CA ASP A 95 7.67 7.63 17.21
C ASP A 95 6.44 6.90 17.83
N GLU A 96 6.65 6.18 18.91
CA GLU A 96 5.63 5.35 19.54
C GLU A 96 4.36 6.12 19.92
N LYS A 97 4.52 7.34 20.43
CA LYS A 97 3.38 8.16 20.86
C LYS A 97 2.53 8.62 19.66
N SER A 98 3.19 9.08 18.59
CA SER A 98 2.51 9.52 17.36
C SER A 98 1.80 8.36 16.68
N VAL A 99 2.45 7.20 16.57
CA VAL A 99 1.84 6.00 15.97
C VAL A 99 0.65 5.50 16.80
N SER A 100 0.77 5.45 18.13
CA SER A 100 -0.33 5.03 19.00
C SER A 100 -1.53 5.98 18.88
N CYS A 101 -1.31 7.29 18.85
CA CYS A 101 -2.36 8.29 18.68
C CYS A 101 -3.13 8.10 17.36
N GLU A 102 -2.42 7.82 16.25
CA GLU A 102 -3.07 7.57 14.97
C GLU A 102 -3.83 6.22 14.93
N LEU A 103 -3.29 5.20 15.60
CA LEU A 103 -3.99 3.93 15.77
C LEU A 103 -5.29 4.10 16.57
N ASP A 104 -5.30 4.93 17.62
CA ASP A 104 -6.52 5.22 18.39
C ASP A 104 -7.54 6.00 17.54
N ARG A 105 -7.08 7.00 16.77
CA ARG A 105 -7.94 7.74 15.83
C ARG A 105 -8.60 6.81 14.82
N THR A 106 -7.85 5.89 14.21
CA THR A 106 -8.41 4.94 13.24
C THR A 106 -9.34 3.91 13.87
N ALA A 107 -9.26 3.66 15.19
CA ALA A 107 -10.25 2.83 15.88
C ALA A 107 -11.65 3.46 15.86
N GLU A 108 -11.70 4.75 16.13
CA GLU A 108 -12.95 5.51 16.12
C GLU A 108 -13.52 5.63 14.69
N GLU A 109 -12.64 5.82 13.69
CA GLU A 109 -13.05 5.87 12.29
C GLU A 109 -13.62 4.53 11.82
N LEU A 110 -12.93 3.43 12.12
CA LEU A 110 -13.40 2.08 11.79
C LEU A 110 -14.75 1.78 12.44
N SER A 111 -14.91 2.13 13.72
CA SER A 111 -16.17 1.95 14.43
C SER A 111 -17.32 2.75 13.80
N ARG A 112 -17.04 3.99 13.34
CA ARG A 112 -18.02 4.82 12.63
C ARG A 112 -18.39 4.24 11.26
N VAL A 113 -17.40 3.71 10.53
CA VAL A 113 -17.64 3.05 9.24
C VAL A 113 -18.53 1.82 9.44
N ILE A 114 -18.20 0.92 10.37
CA ILE A 114 -19.02 -0.26 10.67
C ILE A 114 -20.46 0.15 11.00
N ALA A 115 -20.64 1.13 11.88
CA ALA A 115 -21.97 1.62 12.28
C ALA A 115 -22.76 2.22 11.10
N SER A 116 -22.10 2.86 10.12
CA SER A 116 -22.76 3.47 8.96
C SER A 116 -23.33 2.45 7.96
N PHE A 117 -22.82 1.22 7.99
CA PHE A 117 -23.33 0.12 7.16
C PHE A 117 -24.36 -0.76 7.86
N GLU A 118 -24.89 -0.32 9.00
CA GLU A 118 -25.78 -1.13 9.86
C GLU A 118 -25.15 -2.51 10.20
N GLY A 119 -23.80 -2.58 10.13
CA GLY A 119 -23.01 -3.77 10.39
C GLY A 119 -22.65 -3.89 11.87
N GLU A 120 -22.54 -5.12 12.34
CA GLU A 120 -22.07 -5.40 13.71
C GLU A 120 -20.60 -5.79 13.75
N THR A 121 -20.03 -6.17 12.58
CA THR A 121 -18.70 -6.75 12.48
C THR A 121 -17.87 -6.16 11.35
N LEU A 122 -16.56 -6.33 11.45
CA LEU A 122 -15.62 -5.93 10.42
C LEU A 122 -15.91 -6.60 9.05
N SER A 123 -16.38 -7.86 9.07
CA SER A 123 -16.71 -8.60 7.85
C SER A 123 -17.89 -8.01 7.05
N ASP A 124 -18.73 -7.18 7.69
CA ASP A 124 -19.88 -6.58 7.02
C ASP A 124 -19.48 -5.42 6.10
N ILE A 125 -18.36 -4.75 6.42
CA ILE A 125 -17.83 -3.63 5.62
C ILE A 125 -16.78 -4.07 4.59
N GLN A 126 -16.29 -5.29 4.69
CA GLN A 126 -15.28 -5.80 3.78
C GLN A 126 -15.93 -6.40 2.52
N PRO A 127 -15.28 -6.29 1.34
CA PRO A 127 -15.76 -6.96 0.13
C PRO A 127 -15.96 -8.45 0.38
N LYS A 128 -17.09 -8.98 -0.09
CA LYS A 128 -17.36 -10.43 -0.04
C LYS A 128 -16.75 -11.08 -1.27
N ASP A 129 -16.14 -12.26 -1.11
CA ASP A 129 -15.49 -13.03 -2.18
C ASP A 129 -16.44 -13.49 -3.32
N SER A 130 -17.72 -13.09 -3.29
CA SER A 130 -18.80 -13.63 -4.13
C SER A 130 -19.26 -12.75 -5.28
N ASP A 131 -18.67 -11.58 -5.50
CA ASP A 131 -18.95 -10.83 -6.72
C ASP A 131 -17.93 -11.20 -7.81
N GLU A 132 -18.19 -12.33 -8.50
CA GLU A 132 -17.59 -12.69 -9.79
C GLU A 132 -18.02 -11.72 -10.92
N GLY A 133 -18.12 -10.44 -10.62
CA GLY A 133 -18.33 -9.36 -11.56
C GLY A 133 -17.02 -8.69 -11.88
N GLU A 134 -16.40 -9.06 -13.00
CA GLU A 134 -15.49 -8.26 -13.87
C GLU A 134 -14.56 -7.20 -13.20
N PHE A 135 -14.33 -7.27 -11.88
CA PHE A 135 -13.40 -6.37 -11.20
C PHE A 135 -12.00 -6.97 -11.25
N CYS A 136 -11.07 -6.20 -11.79
CA CYS A 136 -9.65 -6.51 -11.75
C CYS A 136 -9.23 -6.84 -10.30
N ASP A 137 -8.46 -7.92 -10.16
CA ASP A 137 -7.82 -8.31 -8.90
C ASP A 137 -7.16 -7.08 -8.22
N PRO A 138 -7.54 -6.72 -6.98
CA PRO A 138 -6.93 -5.59 -6.27
C PRO A 138 -5.40 -5.66 -6.20
N ARG A 139 -4.84 -6.87 -6.12
CA ARG A 139 -3.40 -7.12 -6.11
C ARG A 139 -2.74 -6.73 -7.42
N LEU A 140 -3.46 -6.88 -8.54
CA LEU A 140 -3.00 -6.42 -9.83
C LEU A 140 -2.74 -4.91 -9.82
N PHE A 141 -3.67 -4.12 -9.28
CA PHE A 141 -3.51 -2.68 -9.19
C PHE A 141 -2.33 -2.30 -8.29
N ASP A 142 -2.20 -2.96 -7.15
CA ASP A 142 -1.10 -2.72 -6.21
C ASP A 142 0.26 -3.04 -6.84
N THR A 143 0.37 -4.16 -7.56
CA THR A 143 1.59 -4.56 -8.25
C THR A 143 1.97 -3.56 -9.34
N VAL A 144 1.01 -3.12 -10.17
CA VAL A 144 1.28 -2.13 -11.21
C VAL A 144 1.60 -0.77 -10.60
N ASN A 145 0.85 -0.33 -9.59
CA ASN A 145 1.15 0.91 -8.87
C ASN A 145 2.54 0.91 -8.27
N PHE A 146 2.95 -0.22 -7.68
CA PHE A 146 4.30 -0.41 -7.18
C PHE A 146 5.36 -0.20 -8.28
N ILE A 147 5.19 -0.87 -9.44
CA ILE A 147 6.12 -0.77 -10.57
C ILE A 147 6.22 0.69 -11.05
N VAL A 148 5.09 1.34 -11.26
CA VAL A 148 5.04 2.72 -11.76
C VAL A 148 5.71 3.68 -10.78
N ARG A 149 5.40 3.61 -9.48
CA ARG A 149 5.99 4.50 -8.46
C ARG A 149 7.48 4.26 -8.26
N ASP A 150 7.95 3.03 -8.38
CA ASP A 150 9.38 2.71 -8.32
C ASP A 150 10.14 3.34 -9.51
N LEU A 151 9.58 3.21 -10.72
CA LEU A 151 10.16 3.80 -11.94
C LEU A 151 10.05 5.33 -11.95
N GLU A 152 8.99 5.93 -11.42
CA GLU A 152 8.89 7.39 -11.21
C GLU A 152 10.00 7.89 -10.29
N ALA A 153 10.21 7.23 -9.16
CA ALA A 153 11.24 7.59 -8.18
C ALA A 153 12.65 7.51 -8.76
N ASP A 154 12.88 6.57 -9.69
CA ASP A 154 14.15 6.40 -10.41
C ASP A 154 14.30 7.33 -11.64
N GLY A 155 13.28 8.15 -11.94
CA GLY A 155 13.27 9.02 -13.12
C GLY A 155 13.18 8.27 -14.46
N LYS A 156 12.67 7.03 -14.43
CA LYS A 156 12.56 6.14 -15.60
C LYS A 156 11.16 6.17 -16.26
N VAL A 157 10.33 7.13 -15.85
CA VAL A 157 9.05 7.40 -16.51
C VAL A 157 9.21 8.62 -17.39
N SER A 158 8.89 8.48 -18.67
CA SER A 158 8.98 9.56 -19.65
C SER A 158 7.64 9.82 -20.34
N CYS A 159 7.29 11.10 -20.46
CA CYS A 159 6.10 11.56 -21.12
C CYS A 159 6.46 12.60 -22.20
N PRO A 160 5.77 12.64 -23.36
CA PRO A 160 5.99 13.65 -24.38
C PRO A 160 5.91 15.10 -23.89
N CYS A 161 5.06 15.37 -22.88
CA CYS A 161 4.93 16.66 -22.25
C CYS A 161 5.99 16.97 -21.16
N LYS A 162 6.96 16.06 -20.95
CA LYS A 162 8.03 16.13 -19.94
C LYS A 162 7.57 16.12 -18.49
N ARG A 163 6.32 15.79 -18.20
CA ARG A 163 5.86 15.48 -16.84
C ARG A 163 6.25 14.05 -16.48
N THR A 164 6.60 13.84 -15.24
CA THR A 164 7.00 12.52 -14.72
C THR A 164 5.91 11.86 -13.89
N GLU A 165 4.94 12.64 -13.41
CA GLU A 165 3.81 12.12 -12.64
C GLU A 165 2.75 11.53 -13.58
N VAL A 166 2.38 10.27 -13.32
CA VAL A 166 1.33 9.56 -14.05
C VAL A 166 0.26 9.05 -13.09
N ASN A 167 -0.96 8.95 -13.60
CA ASN A 167 -2.08 8.34 -12.90
C ASN A 167 -2.36 6.96 -13.45
N LEU A 168 -3.03 6.12 -12.65
CA LEU A 168 -3.44 4.78 -13.03
C LEU A 168 -4.96 4.70 -13.14
N ARG A 169 -5.45 3.95 -14.12
CA ARG A 169 -6.87 3.60 -14.23
C ARG A 169 -7.03 2.18 -14.73
N PHE A 170 -8.14 1.56 -14.37
CA PHE A 170 -8.53 0.28 -14.92
C PHE A 170 -9.03 0.43 -16.35
N THR A 171 -8.75 -0.58 -17.18
CA THR A 171 -9.26 -0.74 -18.54
C THR A 171 -9.79 -2.16 -18.73
N GLU A 172 -10.51 -2.43 -19.79
CA GLU A 172 -11.01 -3.77 -20.11
C GLU A 172 -9.89 -4.84 -20.21
N ASN A 173 -8.67 -4.42 -20.52
CA ASN A 173 -7.54 -5.32 -20.76
C ASN A 173 -6.47 -5.30 -19.66
N GLY A 174 -6.66 -4.53 -18.60
CA GLY A 174 -5.69 -4.41 -17.51
C GLY A 174 -5.67 -3.04 -16.87
N ILE A 175 -4.49 -2.48 -16.65
CA ILE A 175 -4.27 -1.16 -16.04
C ILE A 175 -3.52 -0.27 -17.03
N GLN A 176 -3.96 0.98 -17.13
CA GLN A 176 -3.30 2.00 -17.92
C GLN A 176 -2.69 3.07 -17.04
N ALA A 177 -1.40 3.34 -17.23
CA ALA A 177 -0.72 4.52 -16.72
C ALA A 177 -0.92 5.66 -17.73
N TYR A 178 -1.36 6.83 -17.29
CA TYR A 178 -1.66 7.95 -18.17
C TYR A 178 -1.26 9.31 -17.58
N CYS A 179 -0.94 10.24 -18.45
CA CYS A 179 -0.65 11.61 -18.09
C CYS A 179 -1.91 12.48 -18.25
N GLU A 180 -2.39 13.09 -17.18
CA GLU A 180 -3.57 13.99 -17.24
C GLU A 180 -3.37 15.21 -18.14
N ALA A 181 -2.11 15.68 -18.29
CA ALA A 181 -1.83 16.90 -19.01
C ALA A 181 -1.87 16.75 -20.54
N CYS A 182 -1.45 15.59 -21.08
CA CYS A 182 -1.35 15.39 -22.53
C CYS A 182 -2.09 14.15 -23.05
N GLY A 183 -2.65 13.34 -22.14
CA GLY A 183 -3.37 12.11 -22.49
C GLY A 183 -2.50 10.94 -22.92
N ALA A 184 -1.17 11.12 -23.00
CA ALA A 184 -0.26 10.03 -23.32
C ALA A 184 -0.36 8.92 -22.28
N SER A 185 -0.28 7.67 -22.72
CA SER A 185 -0.52 6.51 -21.87
C SER A 185 0.41 5.33 -22.15
N PHE A 186 0.47 4.40 -21.21
CA PHE A 186 1.13 3.12 -21.32
C PHE A 186 0.22 2.03 -20.74
N ASP A 187 -0.03 0.95 -21.48
CA ASP A 187 -0.94 -0.11 -21.09
C ASP A 187 -0.18 -1.29 -20.47
N PHE A 188 -0.57 -1.67 -19.27
CA PHE A 188 -0.21 -2.93 -18.62
C PHE A 188 -1.28 -3.97 -18.94
N PHE A 189 -1.00 -4.82 -19.93
CA PHE A 189 -1.92 -5.90 -20.33
C PHE A 189 -1.82 -7.07 -19.33
N ALA A 190 -2.43 -6.89 -18.16
CA ALA A 190 -2.45 -7.87 -17.12
C ALA A 190 -3.86 -7.99 -16.52
N LYS A 191 -4.35 -9.22 -16.36
CA LYS A 191 -5.66 -9.53 -15.75
C LYS A 191 -5.52 -10.20 -14.39
N SER A 192 -4.29 -10.48 -13.95
CA SER A 192 -3.97 -11.08 -12.65
C SER A 192 -2.61 -10.56 -12.16
N GLU A 193 -2.38 -10.68 -10.84
CA GLU A 193 -1.10 -10.34 -10.20
C GLU A 193 0.08 -11.06 -10.89
N ALA A 194 -0.04 -12.35 -11.15
CA ALA A 194 1.01 -13.13 -11.82
C ALA A 194 1.37 -12.62 -13.22
N MET A 195 0.40 -12.01 -13.95
CA MET A 195 0.69 -11.35 -15.23
C MET A 195 1.38 -10.00 -15.02
N ALA A 196 1.04 -9.27 -13.95
CA ALA A 196 1.67 -8.00 -13.63
C ALA A 196 3.11 -8.19 -13.16
N GLU A 197 3.44 -9.30 -12.50
CA GLU A 197 4.81 -9.62 -12.10
C GLU A 197 5.80 -9.66 -13.27
N ASN A 198 5.34 -9.97 -14.49
CA ASN A 198 6.19 -9.91 -15.68
C ASN A 198 6.72 -8.49 -15.97
N TYR A 199 6.05 -7.46 -15.47
CA TYR A 199 6.47 -6.06 -15.61
C TYR A 199 7.44 -5.61 -14.51
N LEU A 200 7.71 -6.43 -13.49
CA LEU A 200 8.71 -6.12 -12.46
C LEU A 200 10.13 -5.94 -13.01
N SER A 201 10.40 -6.52 -14.19
CA SER A 201 11.68 -6.39 -14.90
C SER A 201 11.72 -5.20 -15.87
N LEU A 202 10.68 -4.34 -15.88
CA LEU A 202 10.65 -3.18 -16.76
C LEU A 202 11.71 -2.15 -16.33
N ASP A 203 12.54 -1.74 -17.28
CA ASP A 203 13.61 -0.77 -17.02
C ASP A 203 13.11 0.69 -17.11
N GLU A 204 12.11 0.96 -17.93
CA GLU A 204 11.54 2.29 -18.17
C GLU A 204 10.10 2.22 -18.66
N ILE A 205 9.32 3.29 -18.43
CA ILE A 205 7.99 3.50 -18.99
C ILE A 205 8.02 4.71 -19.91
N LYS A 206 7.59 4.52 -21.14
CA LYS A 206 7.41 5.61 -22.14
C LYS A 206 5.94 5.74 -22.47
N LEU A 207 5.34 6.83 -22.02
CA LEU A 207 3.97 7.18 -22.39
C LEU A 207 3.93 7.67 -23.85
N SER A 208 2.99 7.21 -24.62
CA SER A 208 2.81 7.58 -26.03
C SER A 208 1.36 7.89 -26.38
#